data_22c1f66ef10aeb738c6f1f9a9d3fbc87
#
_entry.id   22c1f66ef10aeb738c6f1f9a9d3fbc87
#
_cell.length_a   1.000
_cell.length_b   1.000
_cell.length_c   1.000
_cell.angle_alpha   90.00
_cell.angle_beta   90.00
_cell.angle_gamma   90.00
#
_symmetry.space_group_name_H-M   'P 1'
#
loop_
_entity.id
_entity.type
_entity.pdbx_description
1 polymer ?
#
loop_
_entity_poly.entity_id
_entity_poly.type
_entity_poly.pdbx_seq_one_letter_code
_entity_poly.pdbx_strand_id
1 'polypeptide(L)'
;MSLKTKDNNEDRIIILNNYLASLINTRLAEMGIVHNGAGFTRDILNQITDLKIDVKYGVNLSGIENLEMLNRLTIYYRRRTEGLLKRNIASINEDDMKAISGCKSLTDLSIINQSFIEEIDVSGLTQLKSLQISFNQYLYKIKGLERLEGLEDLVIYGNNRLYPLKNLNEVILNNESLDLLRLDVLMFPDAIKYDKENGNCDINSLKKIAKLNAEWCEQINGWFPTSEIETIRMSKDQSYVKYNTAQMINLHNKSCQIIHDYVPKDCGAMDAVIGIEQYLAQNVKYDKKAKVLSSLQKSSFNGQIGGKNGSYSAIMGGIAQCEGYTHAMQYLLKLKGIRSHNVLCYVNNTNPIVQIVPINKAIIPK
;
A
#
# COMPACT_ATOMS: atom_id res chain seq x y z
N MET A 1 -60.31 7.94 19.97
CA MET A 1 -59.29 8.68 19.19
C MET A 1 -57.97 8.27 19.77
N SER A 2 -57.30 7.31 19.12
CA SER A 2 -55.98 6.83 19.53
C SER A 2 -54.93 7.71 18.89
N LEU A 3 -54.22 8.46 19.72
CA LEU A 3 -53.03 9.21 19.29
C LEU A 3 -51.95 8.18 18.98
N LYS A 4 -51.70 7.92 17.70
CA LYS A 4 -50.48 7.28 17.25
C LYS A 4 -49.32 8.27 17.52
N THR A 5 -48.58 8.04 18.58
CA THR A 5 -47.26 8.64 18.74
C THR A 5 -46.41 8.19 17.57
N LYS A 6 -46.07 9.12 16.69
CA LYS A 6 -44.93 8.93 15.76
C LYS A 6 -43.70 8.78 16.67
N ASP A 7 -43.16 7.59 16.74
CA ASP A 7 -41.80 7.40 17.22
C ASP A 7 -40.86 8.14 16.27
N ASN A 8 -40.53 9.39 16.62
CA ASN A 8 -39.50 10.13 15.94
C ASN A 8 -38.15 9.48 16.33
N ASN A 9 -37.60 8.74 15.41
CA ASN A 9 -36.27 8.10 15.54
C ASN A 9 -35.14 9.16 15.72
N GLU A 10 -35.48 10.44 15.61
CA GLU A 10 -34.59 11.61 15.69
C GLU A 10 -34.11 11.93 17.12
N ASP A 11 -34.92 11.60 18.15
CA ASP A 11 -34.60 11.91 19.55
C ASP A 11 -33.85 10.77 20.28
N ARG A 12 -33.55 9.67 19.62
CA ARG A 12 -32.86 8.55 20.25
C ARG A 12 -31.38 8.89 20.48
N ILE A 13 -30.95 8.86 21.75
CA ILE A 13 -29.55 9.00 22.12
C ILE A 13 -28.78 7.73 21.78
N ILE A 14 -27.74 7.87 20.97
CA ILE A 14 -26.78 6.82 20.61
C ILE A 14 -25.58 6.95 21.54
N ILE A 15 -25.31 5.91 22.32
CA ILE A 15 -24.17 5.86 23.24
C ILE A 15 -23.00 5.20 22.50
N LEU A 16 -21.91 5.92 22.36
CA LEU A 16 -20.66 5.43 21.77
C LEU A 16 -19.64 5.07 22.85
N ASN A 17 -18.70 4.20 22.53
CA ASN A 17 -17.59 3.95 23.43
C ASN A 17 -16.72 5.21 23.62
N ASN A 18 -15.99 5.27 24.73
CA ASN A 18 -15.25 6.47 25.11
C ASN A 18 -14.20 6.91 24.09
N TYR A 19 -13.58 5.95 23.37
CA TYR A 19 -12.58 6.26 22.36
C TYR A 19 -13.22 6.99 21.17
N LEU A 20 -14.27 6.41 20.59
CA LEU A 20 -14.96 6.99 19.44
C LEU A 20 -15.66 8.31 19.84
N ALA A 21 -16.29 8.37 21.01
CA ALA A 21 -16.91 9.58 21.52
C ALA A 21 -15.89 10.73 21.65
N SER A 22 -14.68 10.45 22.13
CA SER A 22 -13.60 11.45 22.23
C SER A 22 -13.17 11.97 20.87
N LEU A 23 -13.06 11.09 19.86
CA LEU A 23 -12.73 11.50 18.47
C LEU A 23 -13.83 12.41 17.90
N ILE A 24 -15.09 12.02 18.05
CA ILE A 24 -16.24 12.80 17.56
C ILE A 24 -16.32 14.14 18.26
N ASN A 25 -16.20 14.19 19.59
CA ASN A 25 -16.17 15.44 20.33
C ASN A 25 -15.04 16.38 19.88
N THR A 26 -13.86 15.82 19.62
CA THR A 26 -12.75 16.59 19.07
C THR A 26 -13.11 17.18 17.70
N ARG A 27 -13.70 16.35 16.81
CA ARG A 27 -14.11 16.81 15.50
C ARG A 27 -15.20 17.88 15.55
N LEU A 28 -16.21 17.72 16.40
CA LEU A 28 -17.26 18.72 16.64
C LEU A 28 -16.67 20.02 17.14
N ALA A 29 -15.71 19.97 18.08
CA ALA A 29 -15.03 21.16 18.58
C ALA A 29 -14.25 21.91 17.47
N GLU A 30 -13.58 21.19 16.57
CA GLU A 30 -12.95 21.77 15.38
C GLU A 30 -13.95 22.50 14.45
N MET A 31 -15.21 22.02 14.42
CA MET A 31 -16.32 22.64 13.68
C MET A 31 -17.01 23.76 14.46
N GLY A 32 -16.56 24.08 15.67
CA GLY A 32 -17.17 25.09 16.56
C GLY A 32 -18.41 24.60 17.32
N ILE A 33 -18.66 23.30 17.36
CA ILE A 33 -19.80 22.69 18.03
C ILE A 33 -19.33 22.16 19.40
N VAL A 34 -19.92 22.70 20.46
CA VAL A 34 -19.60 22.26 21.83
C VAL A 34 -20.48 21.06 22.18
N HIS A 35 -19.86 19.92 22.33
CA HIS A 35 -20.49 18.67 22.80
C HIS A 35 -19.53 17.93 23.71
N ASN A 36 -20.04 17.41 24.82
CA ASN A 36 -19.26 16.67 25.81
C ASN A 36 -20.02 15.42 26.22
N GLY A 37 -19.34 14.27 26.21
CA GLY A 37 -19.93 13.00 26.62
C GLY A 37 -19.93 11.94 25.56
N ALA A 38 -20.58 10.82 25.83
CA ALA A 38 -20.63 9.65 24.96
C ALA A 38 -22.01 9.42 24.32
N GLY A 39 -23.00 10.28 24.64
CA GLY A 39 -24.36 10.18 24.09
C GLY A 39 -24.61 11.26 23.05
N PHE A 40 -25.03 10.85 21.85
CA PHE A 40 -25.22 11.71 20.69
C PHE A 40 -26.61 11.53 20.11
N THR A 41 -27.23 12.61 19.66
CA THR A 41 -28.40 12.52 18.79
C THR A 41 -27.97 12.19 17.34
N ARG A 42 -28.90 11.68 16.54
CA ARG A 42 -28.67 11.40 15.12
C ARG A 42 -28.22 12.67 14.39
N ASP A 43 -28.87 13.80 14.66
CA ASP A 43 -28.56 15.09 14.04
C ASP A 43 -27.11 15.55 14.31
N ILE A 44 -26.60 15.30 15.52
CA ILE A 44 -25.20 15.60 15.83
C ILE A 44 -24.27 14.69 15.06
N LEU A 45 -24.53 13.37 15.04
CA LEU A 45 -23.70 12.41 14.31
C LEU A 45 -23.70 12.65 12.80
N ASN A 46 -24.83 13.07 12.23
CA ASN A 46 -24.97 13.40 10.82
C ASN A 46 -24.16 14.63 10.37
N GLN A 47 -23.67 15.45 11.29
CA GLN A 47 -22.77 16.55 10.97
C GLN A 47 -21.34 16.07 10.70
N ILE A 48 -20.99 14.86 11.10
CA ILE A 48 -19.66 14.27 10.89
C ILE A 48 -19.61 13.64 9.49
N THR A 49 -19.06 14.36 8.53
CA THR A 49 -18.89 13.92 7.15
C THR A 49 -17.46 13.46 6.84
N ASP A 50 -16.51 13.86 7.66
CA ASP A 50 -15.12 13.46 7.57
C ASP A 50 -14.51 13.21 8.95
N LEU A 51 -13.65 12.21 9.06
CA LEU A 51 -12.96 11.86 10.30
C LEU A 51 -11.52 11.43 10.01
N LYS A 52 -10.58 12.03 10.77
CA LYS A 52 -9.16 11.65 10.75
C LYS A 52 -8.77 11.05 12.09
N ILE A 53 -8.22 9.86 12.07
CA ILE A 53 -7.88 9.08 13.25
C ILE A 53 -6.37 8.85 13.31
N ASP A 54 -5.68 9.55 14.22
CA ASP A 54 -4.29 9.27 14.58
C ASP A 54 -4.30 8.14 15.63
N VAL A 55 -4.00 6.94 15.19
CA VAL A 55 -4.02 5.74 16.04
C VAL A 55 -2.86 5.80 17.03
N LYS A 56 -3.16 5.96 18.32
CA LYS A 56 -2.14 6.09 19.38
C LYS A 56 -2.08 4.88 20.30
N TYR A 57 -3.20 4.56 20.95
CA TYR A 57 -3.32 3.48 21.92
C TYR A 57 -4.77 2.96 21.92
N GLY A 58 -4.92 1.64 21.96
CA GLY A 58 -6.21 1.02 22.26
C GLY A 58 -7.37 1.50 21.38
N VAL A 59 -7.25 1.32 20.07
CA VAL A 59 -8.30 1.70 19.10
C VAL A 59 -9.55 0.87 19.37
N ASN A 60 -10.70 1.50 19.31
CA ASN A 60 -11.99 0.84 19.27
C ASN A 60 -12.95 1.69 18.43
N LEU A 61 -13.19 1.26 17.20
CA LEU A 61 -14.07 1.93 16.24
C LEU A 61 -15.50 1.37 16.24
N SER A 62 -15.84 0.46 17.18
CA SER A 62 -17.21 -0.04 17.33
C SER A 62 -18.19 1.12 17.53
N GLY A 63 -19.21 1.19 16.69
CA GLY A 63 -20.18 2.28 16.68
C GLY A 63 -19.94 3.34 15.61
N ILE A 64 -18.78 3.30 14.89
CA ILE A 64 -18.49 4.24 13.80
C ILE A 64 -19.53 4.14 12.67
N GLU A 65 -20.16 2.98 12.51
CA GLU A 65 -21.24 2.74 11.57
C GLU A 65 -22.50 3.59 11.82
N ASN A 66 -22.61 4.22 13.01
CA ASN A 66 -23.67 5.19 13.31
C ASN A 66 -23.44 6.57 12.68
N LEU A 67 -22.26 6.82 12.11
CA LEU A 67 -21.96 8.03 11.34
C LEU A 67 -22.47 7.88 9.91
N GLU A 68 -23.79 7.95 9.73
CA GLU A 68 -24.45 7.66 8.45
C GLU A 68 -24.05 8.61 7.32
N MET A 69 -23.56 9.81 7.65
CA MET A 69 -23.11 10.82 6.69
C MET A 69 -21.59 10.88 6.53
N LEU A 70 -20.86 9.89 7.10
CA LEU A 70 -19.40 9.83 6.99
C LEU A 70 -18.97 9.47 5.58
N ASN A 71 -18.46 10.44 4.83
CA ASN A 71 -18.01 10.28 3.46
C ASN A 71 -16.52 10.01 3.36
N ARG A 72 -15.73 10.60 4.27
CA ARG A 72 -14.26 10.48 4.24
C ARG A 72 -13.72 10.00 5.57
N LEU A 73 -12.95 8.90 5.53
CA LEU A 73 -12.27 8.34 6.70
C LEU A 73 -10.78 8.15 6.41
N THR A 74 -9.93 8.79 7.23
CA THR A 74 -8.48 8.60 7.19
C THR A 74 -8.01 8.04 8.52
N ILE A 75 -7.36 6.88 8.49
CA ILE A 75 -6.80 6.20 9.65
C ILE A 75 -5.30 6.08 9.43
N TYR A 76 -4.51 6.65 10.33
CA TYR A 76 -3.06 6.62 10.22
C TYR A 76 -2.40 6.48 11.59
N TYR A 77 -1.21 5.90 11.61
CA TYR A 77 -0.36 5.86 12.78
C TYR A 77 0.83 6.80 12.61
N ARG A 78 0.97 7.76 13.52
CA ARG A 78 2.11 8.68 13.56
C ARG A 78 3.19 8.11 14.48
N ARG A 79 4.30 7.66 13.91
CA ARG A 79 5.47 7.27 14.69
C ARG A 79 6.06 8.51 15.37
N ARG A 80 6.05 8.55 16.70
CA ARG A 80 6.74 9.60 17.47
C ARG A 80 8.19 9.19 17.66
N THR A 81 9.10 10.13 17.45
CA THR A 81 10.57 9.96 17.63
C THR A 81 10.97 9.92 19.10
N GLU A 82 10.07 10.16 20.01
CA GLU A 82 10.37 10.20 21.45
C GLU A 82 10.45 8.79 22.03
N GLY A 83 11.69 8.34 22.20
CA GLY A 83 12.06 7.17 23.03
C GLY A 83 11.99 5.82 22.33
N LEU A 84 13.14 5.32 21.92
CA LEU A 84 13.37 3.99 21.32
C LEU A 84 12.87 2.79 22.17
N LEU A 85 12.35 3.01 23.39
CA LEU A 85 12.03 1.96 24.36
C LEU A 85 10.53 1.72 24.62
N LYS A 86 9.61 2.55 24.12
CA LYS A 86 8.17 2.32 24.29
C LYS A 86 7.51 2.08 22.92
N ARG A 87 7.65 0.87 22.40
CA ARG A 87 6.91 0.37 21.24
C ARG A 87 5.46 0.03 21.64
N ASN A 88 4.69 1.01 22.06
CA ASN A 88 3.23 0.85 22.05
C ASN A 88 2.79 1.09 20.60
N ILE A 89 2.87 0.05 19.78
CA ILE A 89 2.45 0.09 18.39
C ILE A 89 0.95 -0.17 18.42
N ALA A 90 0.17 0.87 18.12
CA ALA A 90 -1.26 0.76 17.96
C ALA A 90 -1.60 0.49 16.50
N SER A 91 -2.67 -0.24 16.25
CA SER A 91 -3.20 -0.56 14.94
C SER A 91 -4.68 -0.83 15.05
N ILE A 92 -5.44 -0.57 14.00
CA ILE A 92 -6.79 -1.12 13.87
C ILE A 92 -6.70 -2.64 13.70
N ASN A 93 -7.77 -3.31 14.07
CA ASN A 93 -7.91 -4.77 14.01
C ASN A 93 -9.10 -5.18 13.11
N GLU A 94 -9.42 -6.47 13.09
CA GLU A 94 -10.52 -7.01 12.28
C GLU A 94 -11.90 -6.50 12.72
N ASP A 95 -12.13 -6.32 14.02
CA ASP A 95 -13.40 -5.79 14.55
C ASP A 95 -13.58 -4.32 14.16
N ASP A 96 -12.51 -3.53 14.18
CA ASP A 96 -12.52 -2.15 13.70
C ASP A 96 -12.83 -2.10 12.20
N MET A 97 -12.23 -3.00 11.39
CA MET A 97 -12.53 -3.10 9.97
C MET A 97 -13.98 -3.50 9.69
N LYS A 98 -14.54 -4.39 10.52
CA LYS A 98 -15.95 -4.77 10.42
C LYS A 98 -16.88 -3.59 10.71
N ALA A 99 -16.57 -2.79 11.73
CA ALA A 99 -17.33 -1.57 12.03
C ALA A 99 -17.23 -0.56 10.86
N ILE A 100 -16.02 -0.34 10.31
CA ILE A 100 -15.80 0.53 9.14
C ILE A 100 -16.62 0.05 7.94
N SER A 101 -16.71 -1.26 7.69
CA SER A 101 -17.52 -1.84 6.60
C SER A 101 -19.02 -1.53 6.73
N GLY A 102 -19.47 -1.11 7.91
CA GLY A 102 -20.83 -0.61 8.18
C GLY A 102 -21.08 0.82 7.69
N CYS A 103 -20.03 1.62 7.45
CA CYS A 103 -20.13 3.01 7.00
C CYS A 103 -20.47 3.08 5.50
N LYS A 104 -21.75 2.90 5.15
CA LYS A 104 -22.21 2.73 3.76
C LYS A 104 -22.09 3.98 2.89
N SER A 105 -21.94 5.16 3.49
CA SER A 105 -21.79 6.44 2.78
C SER A 105 -20.33 6.79 2.46
N LEU A 106 -19.37 5.94 2.87
CA LEU A 106 -17.96 6.19 2.60
C LEU A 106 -17.67 6.22 1.10
N THR A 107 -17.14 7.37 0.65
CA THR A 107 -16.60 7.58 -0.69
C THR A 107 -15.07 7.58 -0.71
N ASP A 108 -14.44 7.93 0.41
CA ASP A 108 -12.99 8.06 0.53
C ASP A 108 -12.49 7.30 1.77
N LEU A 109 -11.62 6.32 1.58
CA LEU A 109 -11.00 5.57 2.67
C LEU A 109 -9.49 5.56 2.53
N SER A 110 -8.79 6.00 3.57
CA SER A 110 -7.33 5.91 3.67
C SER A 110 -6.91 5.15 4.92
N ILE A 111 -6.13 4.07 4.75
CA ILE A 111 -5.56 3.26 5.83
C ILE A 111 -4.05 3.25 5.67
N ILE A 112 -3.36 3.97 6.56
CA ILE A 112 -1.95 4.31 6.39
C ILE A 112 -1.14 3.90 7.61
N ASN A 113 -0.02 3.21 7.39
CA ASN A 113 0.99 2.90 8.39
C ASN A 113 0.44 2.13 9.61
N GLN A 114 -0.42 1.13 9.38
CA GLN A 114 -0.92 0.23 10.41
C GLN A 114 0.04 -0.94 10.60
N SER A 115 0.53 -1.13 11.84
CA SER A 115 1.61 -2.07 12.10
C SER A 115 1.19 -3.53 12.22
N PHE A 116 -0.10 -3.82 12.49
CA PHE A 116 -0.55 -5.19 12.77
C PHE A 116 -1.77 -5.64 11.97
N ILE A 117 -2.29 -4.81 11.08
CA ILE A 117 -3.39 -5.23 10.24
C ILE A 117 -2.89 -6.24 9.20
N GLU A 118 -3.51 -7.39 9.16
CA GLU A 118 -3.15 -8.49 8.26
C GLU A 118 -4.07 -8.57 7.04
N GLU A 119 -5.36 -8.33 7.23
CA GLU A 119 -6.36 -8.28 6.17
C GLU A 119 -7.18 -6.99 6.25
N ILE A 120 -7.55 -6.44 5.10
CA ILE A 120 -8.50 -5.32 4.95
C ILE A 120 -9.66 -5.81 4.09
N ASP A 121 -10.89 -5.67 4.58
CA ASP A 121 -12.10 -6.03 3.84
C ASP A 121 -12.90 -4.78 3.48
N VAL A 122 -12.94 -4.45 2.19
CA VAL A 122 -13.68 -3.32 1.63
C VAL A 122 -14.95 -3.75 0.89
N SER A 123 -15.31 -5.04 0.95
CA SER A 123 -16.44 -5.61 0.20
C SER A 123 -17.79 -4.96 0.51
N GLY A 124 -17.94 -4.39 1.69
CA GLY A 124 -19.15 -3.67 2.13
C GLY A 124 -19.21 -2.18 1.73
N LEU A 125 -18.13 -1.62 1.19
CA LEU A 125 -17.95 -0.19 0.91
C LEU A 125 -18.14 0.13 -0.57
N THR A 126 -19.26 -0.28 -1.14
CA THR A 126 -19.51 -0.21 -2.59
C THR A 126 -19.66 1.20 -3.16
N GLN A 127 -19.72 2.23 -2.31
CA GLN A 127 -19.76 3.64 -2.72
C GLN A 127 -18.37 4.28 -2.80
N LEU A 128 -17.29 3.52 -2.53
CA LEU A 128 -15.94 4.07 -2.57
C LEU A 128 -15.56 4.56 -3.97
N LYS A 129 -15.07 5.79 -4.00
CA LYS A 129 -14.46 6.46 -5.14
C LYS A 129 -12.97 6.56 -5.02
N SER A 130 -12.46 6.73 -3.79
CA SER A 130 -11.03 6.82 -3.51
C SER A 130 -10.62 5.85 -2.42
N LEU A 131 -9.66 4.96 -2.73
CA LEU A 131 -9.11 4.01 -1.78
C LEU A 131 -7.59 4.12 -1.71
N GLN A 132 -7.07 4.47 -0.52
CA GLN A 132 -5.66 4.48 -0.23
C GLN A 132 -5.30 3.46 0.86
N ILE A 133 -4.44 2.51 0.54
CA ILE A 133 -3.90 1.51 1.48
C ILE A 133 -2.39 1.52 1.32
N SER A 134 -1.67 2.13 2.29
CA SER A 134 -0.23 2.32 2.15
C SER A 134 0.54 2.12 3.45
N PHE A 135 1.76 1.57 3.33
CA PHE A 135 2.70 1.35 4.43
C PHE A 135 2.23 0.40 5.53
N ASN A 136 1.29 -0.48 5.25
CA ASN A 136 0.81 -1.48 6.21
C ASN A 136 1.69 -2.73 6.11
N GLN A 137 2.69 -2.83 7.01
CA GLN A 137 3.79 -3.80 6.90
C GLN A 137 3.38 -5.27 6.93
N TYR A 138 2.33 -5.59 7.69
CA TYR A 138 1.86 -6.96 7.88
C TYR A 138 0.69 -7.32 6.98
N LEU A 139 0.14 -6.34 6.26
CA LEU A 139 -0.98 -6.55 5.36
C LEU A 139 -0.58 -7.52 4.23
N TYR A 140 -1.28 -8.64 4.15
CA TYR A 140 -1.07 -9.63 3.10
C TYR A 140 -2.31 -9.86 2.22
N LYS A 141 -3.47 -9.27 2.57
CA LYS A 141 -4.72 -9.47 1.82
C LYS A 141 -5.63 -8.26 1.88
N ILE A 142 -6.21 -7.94 0.73
CA ILE A 142 -7.34 -7.03 0.58
C ILE A 142 -8.48 -7.82 -0.04
N LYS A 143 -9.67 -7.76 0.57
CA LYS A 143 -10.91 -8.41 0.09
C LYS A 143 -11.87 -7.37 -0.46
N GLY A 144 -12.60 -7.73 -1.50
CA GLY A 144 -13.71 -6.94 -2.01
C GLY A 144 -13.34 -5.80 -2.96
N LEU A 145 -12.08 -5.69 -3.40
CA LEU A 145 -11.68 -4.71 -4.42
C LEU A 145 -12.51 -4.85 -5.70
N GLU A 146 -12.83 -6.08 -6.08
CA GLU A 146 -13.63 -6.41 -7.26
C GLU A 146 -15.08 -5.94 -7.20
N ARG A 147 -15.54 -5.46 -6.04
CA ARG A 147 -16.89 -4.91 -5.81
C ARG A 147 -16.96 -3.39 -5.89
N LEU A 148 -15.82 -2.74 -6.07
CA LEU A 148 -15.71 -1.28 -6.08
C LEU A 148 -15.81 -0.75 -7.53
N GLU A 149 -17.03 -0.85 -8.11
CA GLU A 149 -17.28 -0.50 -9.53
C GLU A 149 -17.20 1.00 -9.83
N GLY A 150 -17.34 1.85 -8.81
CA GLY A 150 -17.28 3.31 -8.93
C GLY A 150 -15.94 3.93 -8.55
N LEU A 151 -14.86 3.14 -8.46
CA LEU A 151 -13.55 3.61 -8.00
C LEU A 151 -12.89 4.54 -9.02
N GLU A 152 -12.56 5.75 -8.57
CA GLU A 152 -11.88 6.79 -9.35
C GLU A 152 -10.36 6.78 -9.06
N ASP A 153 -9.99 6.59 -7.78
CA ASP A 153 -8.60 6.57 -7.32
C ASP A 153 -8.24 5.27 -6.59
N LEU A 154 -7.20 4.59 -7.02
CA LEU A 154 -6.65 3.43 -6.35
C LEU A 154 -5.16 3.63 -6.01
N VAL A 155 -4.85 3.67 -4.71
CA VAL A 155 -3.50 3.91 -4.20
C VAL A 155 -3.09 2.77 -3.26
N ILE A 156 -2.27 1.84 -3.74
CA ILE A 156 -1.79 0.68 -2.96
C ILE A 156 -0.28 0.54 -3.14
N TYR A 157 0.50 1.00 -2.16
CA TYR A 157 1.96 0.87 -2.21
C TYR A 157 2.60 0.82 -0.83
N GLY A 158 3.82 0.32 -0.75
CA GLY A 158 4.57 0.20 0.50
C GLY A 158 4.01 -0.85 1.48
N ASN A 159 3.15 -1.77 1.01
CA ASN A 159 2.62 -2.86 1.81
C ASN A 159 3.44 -4.12 1.55
N ASN A 160 4.50 -4.34 2.34
CA ASN A 160 5.58 -5.29 2.03
C ASN A 160 5.17 -6.77 1.89
N ARG A 161 4.00 -7.17 2.38
CA ARG A 161 3.52 -8.57 2.31
C ARG A 161 2.36 -8.78 1.34
N LEU A 162 1.85 -7.71 0.73
CA LEU A 162 0.67 -7.72 -0.13
C LEU A 162 1.00 -8.15 -1.58
N TYR A 163 1.52 -9.34 -1.76
CA TYR A 163 1.81 -9.91 -3.09
C TYR A 163 1.45 -11.39 -3.14
N PRO A 164 0.85 -11.89 -4.25
CA PRO A 164 0.18 -11.16 -5.32
C PRO A 164 -1.14 -10.53 -4.86
N LEU A 165 -1.53 -9.41 -5.46
CA LEU A 165 -2.87 -8.84 -5.30
C LEU A 165 -3.81 -9.50 -6.30
N LYS A 166 -4.64 -10.41 -5.81
CA LYS A 166 -5.58 -11.15 -6.66
C LYS A 166 -6.58 -10.21 -7.32
N ASN A 167 -6.91 -10.51 -8.56
CA ASN A 167 -7.92 -9.83 -9.37
C ASN A 167 -7.63 -8.35 -9.66
N LEU A 168 -6.40 -7.87 -9.45
CA LEU A 168 -6.05 -6.46 -9.72
C LEU A 168 -6.27 -6.11 -11.19
N ASN A 169 -5.94 -7.02 -12.11
CA ASN A 169 -6.17 -6.82 -13.54
C ASN A 169 -7.67 -6.64 -13.85
N GLU A 170 -8.52 -7.48 -13.29
CA GLU A 170 -9.98 -7.39 -13.45
C GLU A 170 -10.51 -6.07 -12.87
N VAL A 171 -10.04 -5.65 -11.70
CA VAL A 171 -10.41 -4.36 -11.09
C VAL A 171 -10.08 -3.20 -12.02
N ILE A 172 -8.88 -3.21 -12.60
CA ILE A 172 -8.43 -2.16 -13.54
C ILE A 172 -9.26 -2.21 -14.84
N LEU A 173 -9.47 -3.39 -15.41
CA LEU A 173 -10.17 -3.53 -16.69
C LEU A 173 -11.65 -3.19 -16.60
N ASN A 174 -12.31 -3.62 -15.52
CA ASN A 174 -13.76 -3.53 -15.38
C ASN A 174 -14.21 -2.21 -14.75
N ASN A 175 -13.31 -1.40 -14.19
CA ASN A 175 -13.66 -0.14 -13.57
C ASN A 175 -13.46 1.01 -14.56
N GLU A 176 -14.57 1.48 -15.15
CA GLU A 176 -14.54 2.54 -16.16
C GLU A 176 -14.21 3.91 -15.57
N SER A 177 -14.57 4.13 -14.31
CA SER A 177 -14.36 5.39 -13.59
C SER A 177 -12.92 5.61 -13.13
N LEU A 178 -12.08 4.57 -13.17
CA LEU A 178 -10.71 4.63 -12.66
C LEU A 178 -9.86 5.58 -13.51
N ASP A 179 -9.32 6.61 -12.87
CA ASP A 179 -8.45 7.63 -13.48
C ASP A 179 -7.04 7.61 -12.88
N LEU A 180 -6.94 7.60 -11.54
CA LEU A 180 -5.65 7.59 -10.84
C LEU A 180 -5.31 6.19 -10.34
N LEU A 181 -4.11 5.73 -10.70
CA LEU A 181 -3.55 4.47 -10.24
C LEU A 181 -2.14 4.70 -9.66
N ARG A 182 -1.95 4.42 -8.37
CA ARG A 182 -0.63 4.46 -7.73
C ARG A 182 -0.35 3.15 -7.03
N LEU A 183 0.52 2.35 -7.59
CA LEU A 183 0.78 0.99 -7.14
C LEU A 183 2.27 0.77 -6.87
N ASP A 184 2.56 -0.24 -6.05
CA ASP A 184 3.91 -0.77 -5.92
C ASP A 184 4.38 -1.42 -7.24
N VAL A 185 5.66 -1.25 -7.58
CA VAL A 185 6.30 -1.86 -8.76
C VAL A 185 6.01 -3.36 -8.85
N LEU A 186 6.04 -4.06 -7.72
CA LEU A 186 5.78 -5.50 -7.66
C LEU A 186 4.33 -5.88 -8.00
N MET A 187 3.42 -4.92 -8.03
CA MET A 187 2.03 -5.14 -8.46
C MET A 187 1.84 -5.02 -9.97
N PHE A 188 2.85 -4.53 -10.71
CA PHE A 188 2.71 -4.42 -12.17
C PHE A 188 2.34 -5.75 -12.84
N PRO A 189 2.96 -6.89 -12.50
CA PRO A 189 2.58 -8.19 -13.07
C PRO A 189 1.15 -8.63 -12.73
N ASP A 190 0.60 -8.17 -11.59
CA ASP A 190 -0.77 -8.48 -11.20
C ASP A 190 -1.80 -7.56 -11.89
N ALA A 191 -1.35 -6.36 -12.30
CA ALA A 191 -2.17 -5.34 -12.96
C ALA A 191 -2.40 -5.61 -14.45
N ILE A 192 -1.66 -6.54 -15.04
CA ILE A 192 -1.77 -6.93 -16.44
C ILE A 192 -2.09 -8.41 -16.55
N LYS A 193 -2.88 -8.77 -17.56
CA LYS A 193 -3.11 -10.18 -17.89
C LYS A 193 -1.90 -10.70 -18.65
N TYR A 194 -1.20 -11.65 -18.05
CA TYR A 194 0.00 -12.24 -18.61
C TYR A 194 -0.23 -13.70 -18.98
N ASP A 195 0.00 -14.03 -20.24
CA ASP A 195 0.00 -15.41 -20.73
C ASP A 195 1.34 -16.08 -20.41
N LYS A 196 1.34 -16.92 -19.38
CA LYS A 196 2.53 -17.64 -18.92
C LYS A 196 3.08 -18.64 -19.94
N GLU A 197 2.24 -19.15 -20.85
CA GLU A 197 2.63 -20.16 -21.83
C GLU A 197 3.37 -19.54 -23.01
N ASN A 198 2.90 -18.38 -23.46
CA ASN A 198 3.46 -17.68 -24.62
C ASN A 198 4.36 -16.51 -24.27
N GLY A 199 4.47 -16.15 -23.00
CA GLY A 199 5.30 -15.03 -22.54
C GLY A 199 4.79 -13.64 -22.95
N ASN A 200 3.50 -13.53 -23.30
CA ASN A 200 2.92 -12.29 -23.83
C ASN A 200 2.00 -11.62 -22.80
N CYS A 201 2.02 -10.28 -22.80
CA CYS A 201 1.04 -9.49 -22.06
C CYS A 201 -0.19 -9.21 -22.91
N ASP A 202 -1.38 -9.22 -22.28
CA ASP A 202 -2.60 -8.80 -22.94
C ASP A 202 -2.51 -7.32 -23.34
N ILE A 203 -2.63 -7.06 -24.65
CA ILE A 203 -2.51 -5.72 -25.20
C ILE A 203 -3.62 -4.77 -24.69
N ASN A 204 -4.80 -5.30 -24.36
CA ASN A 204 -5.91 -4.49 -23.84
C ASN A 204 -5.61 -4.02 -22.40
N SER A 205 -5.05 -4.89 -21.58
CA SER A 205 -4.58 -4.54 -20.23
C SER A 205 -3.53 -3.44 -20.30
N LEU A 206 -2.53 -3.57 -21.16
CA LEU A 206 -1.49 -2.55 -21.35
C LEU A 206 -2.07 -1.24 -21.86
N LYS A 207 -3.00 -1.26 -22.82
CA LYS A 207 -3.65 -0.06 -23.37
C LYS A 207 -4.50 0.65 -22.31
N LYS A 208 -5.21 -0.09 -21.45
CA LYS A 208 -6.01 0.50 -20.36
C LYS A 208 -5.08 1.18 -19.36
N ILE A 209 -4.05 0.49 -18.86
CA ILE A 209 -3.07 1.04 -17.90
C ILE A 209 -2.36 2.27 -18.49
N ALA A 210 -2.01 2.25 -19.77
CA ALA A 210 -1.34 3.38 -20.42
C ALA A 210 -2.21 4.65 -20.51
N LYS A 211 -3.55 4.53 -20.42
CA LYS A 211 -4.48 5.66 -20.41
C LYS A 211 -4.71 6.24 -19.02
N LEU A 212 -4.42 5.47 -17.97
CA LEU A 212 -4.59 5.92 -16.61
C LEU A 212 -3.48 6.90 -16.21
N ASN A 213 -3.77 7.81 -15.29
CA ASN A 213 -2.76 8.56 -14.56
C ASN A 213 -2.07 7.62 -13.56
N ALA A 214 -1.11 6.82 -14.04
CA ALA A 214 -0.48 5.74 -13.28
C ALA A 214 0.95 6.07 -12.87
N GLU A 215 1.23 5.89 -11.58
CA GLU A 215 2.56 5.95 -10.96
C GLU A 215 2.89 4.59 -10.33
N TRP A 216 4.07 4.07 -10.61
CA TRP A 216 4.57 2.83 -10.03
C TRP A 216 5.68 3.15 -9.05
N CYS A 217 5.43 2.83 -7.78
CA CYS A 217 6.30 3.23 -6.68
C CYS A 217 7.18 2.08 -6.23
N GLU A 218 8.48 2.33 -6.06
CA GLU A 218 9.44 1.39 -5.50
C GLU A 218 10.06 2.02 -4.25
N GLN A 219 9.88 1.36 -3.11
CA GLN A 219 10.40 1.85 -1.84
C GLN A 219 11.89 1.53 -1.72
N ILE A 220 12.69 2.53 -1.38
CA ILE A 220 14.13 2.42 -1.16
C ILE A 220 14.43 2.64 0.33
N ASN A 221 15.45 1.96 0.86
CA ASN A 221 15.98 2.07 2.22
C ASN A 221 15.05 1.62 3.37
N GLY A 222 14.01 0.83 3.10
CA GLY A 222 13.11 0.30 4.14
C GLY A 222 12.50 1.38 5.05
N TRP A 223 12.50 2.63 4.59
CA TRP A 223 12.01 3.77 5.34
C TRP A 223 10.47 3.78 5.35
N PHE A 224 9.90 4.06 6.50
CA PHE A 224 8.45 4.15 6.67
C PHE A 224 8.08 5.56 7.10
N PRO A 225 7.01 6.15 6.54
CA PRO A 225 6.59 7.48 6.94
C PRO A 225 6.20 7.50 8.40
N THR A 226 6.58 8.56 9.08
CA THR A 226 6.28 8.76 10.50
C THR A 226 5.02 9.58 10.73
N SER A 227 4.47 10.18 9.66
CA SER A 227 3.25 10.97 9.70
C SER A 227 2.54 11.03 8.33
N GLU A 228 1.26 11.43 8.32
CA GLU A 228 0.51 11.72 7.09
C GLU A 228 1.22 12.78 6.23
N ILE A 229 1.75 13.82 6.88
CA ILE A 229 2.49 14.89 6.20
C ILE A 229 3.75 14.34 5.52
N GLU A 230 4.46 13.40 6.17
CA GLU A 230 5.61 12.73 5.58
C GLU A 230 5.20 11.83 4.43
N THR A 231 4.07 11.13 4.53
CA THR A 231 3.51 10.33 3.44
C THR A 231 3.23 11.21 2.21
N ILE A 232 2.66 12.39 2.39
CA ILE A 232 2.44 13.37 1.32
C ILE A 232 3.76 13.97 0.82
N ARG A 233 4.71 14.23 1.72
CA ARG A 233 6.04 14.76 1.39
C ARG A 233 6.96 13.73 0.73
N MET A 234 6.74 12.45 0.93
CA MET A 234 7.53 11.37 0.30
C MET A 234 7.55 11.44 -1.22
N SER A 235 6.57 12.10 -1.84
CA SER A 235 6.65 12.44 -3.26
C SER A 235 7.81 13.37 -3.60
N LYS A 236 8.37 14.08 -2.60
CA LYS A 236 9.50 15.00 -2.74
C LYS A 236 10.80 14.46 -2.14
N ASP A 237 10.72 13.48 -1.23
CA ASP A 237 11.89 12.86 -0.60
C ASP A 237 12.27 11.56 -1.32
N GLN A 238 13.57 11.37 -1.48
CA GLN A 238 14.25 10.36 -2.28
C GLN A 238 14.11 8.90 -1.79
N SER A 239 13.19 8.63 -0.88
CA SER A 239 12.92 7.28 -0.36
C SER A 239 12.07 6.42 -1.31
N TYR A 240 11.60 7.03 -2.38
CA TYR A 240 10.83 6.39 -3.44
C TYR A 240 11.42 6.68 -4.79
N VAL A 241 11.41 5.64 -5.61
CA VAL A 241 11.52 5.80 -7.05
C VAL A 241 10.14 5.63 -7.64
N LYS A 242 9.80 6.52 -8.57
CA LYS A 242 8.55 6.46 -9.32
C LYS A 242 8.84 6.20 -10.78
N TYR A 243 8.07 5.31 -11.35
CA TYR A 243 8.12 4.99 -12.78
C TYR A 243 6.77 5.31 -13.41
N ASN A 244 6.79 5.84 -14.62
CA ASN A 244 5.60 5.93 -15.43
C ASN A 244 5.29 4.58 -16.10
N THR A 245 4.09 4.46 -16.68
CA THR A 245 3.64 3.21 -17.29
C THR A 245 4.55 2.74 -18.43
N ALA A 246 5.07 3.64 -19.27
CA ALA A 246 5.96 3.25 -20.37
C ALA A 246 7.26 2.63 -19.85
N GLN A 247 7.82 3.18 -18.78
CA GLN A 247 9.00 2.62 -18.12
C GLN A 247 8.71 1.23 -17.54
N MET A 248 7.54 1.05 -16.92
CA MET A 248 7.15 -0.25 -16.35
C MET A 248 6.90 -1.30 -17.45
N ILE A 249 6.30 -0.93 -18.57
CA ILE A 249 6.14 -1.83 -19.72
C ILE A 249 7.51 -2.29 -20.21
N ASN A 250 8.46 -1.36 -20.39
CA ASN A 250 9.82 -1.69 -20.82
C ASN A 250 10.55 -2.59 -19.81
N LEU A 251 10.45 -2.26 -18.51
CA LEU A 251 11.01 -3.08 -17.44
C LEU A 251 10.43 -4.50 -17.46
N HIS A 252 9.11 -4.61 -17.59
CA HIS A 252 8.41 -5.88 -17.60
C HIS A 252 8.81 -6.74 -18.79
N ASN A 253 8.79 -6.18 -19.98
CA ASN A 253 9.16 -6.90 -21.23
C ASN A 253 10.62 -7.40 -21.15
N LYS A 254 11.54 -6.55 -20.70
CA LYS A 254 12.95 -6.96 -20.52
C LYS A 254 13.08 -8.05 -19.46
N SER A 255 12.32 -7.95 -18.38
CA SER A 255 12.33 -8.94 -17.29
C SER A 255 11.76 -10.30 -17.75
N CYS A 256 10.70 -10.29 -18.56
CA CYS A 256 10.17 -11.53 -19.16
C CYS A 256 11.22 -12.19 -20.07
N GLN A 257 11.95 -11.41 -20.87
CA GLN A 257 13.03 -11.93 -21.70
C GLN A 257 14.14 -12.56 -20.84
N ILE A 258 14.55 -11.91 -19.75
CA ILE A 258 15.55 -12.44 -18.82
C ILE A 258 15.09 -13.77 -18.23
N ILE A 259 13.84 -13.85 -17.77
CA ILE A 259 13.28 -15.09 -17.23
C ILE A 259 13.28 -16.19 -18.30
N HIS A 260 12.92 -15.89 -19.54
CA HIS A 260 12.95 -16.84 -20.63
C HIS A 260 14.37 -17.37 -20.90
N ASP A 261 15.38 -16.50 -20.89
CA ASP A 261 16.74 -16.84 -21.31
C ASP A 261 17.56 -17.51 -20.22
N TYR A 262 17.32 -17.18 -18.94
CA TYR A 262 18.16 -17.60 -17.81
C TYR A 262 17.48 -18.57 -16.84
N VAL A 263 16.15 -18.70 -16.89
CA VAL A 263 15.41 -19.51 -15.94
C VAL A 263 14.68 -20.66 -16.66
N PRO A 264 15.01 -21.92 -16.39
CA PRO A 264 14.33 -23.05 -17.02
C PRO A 264 12.81 -23.00 -16.80
N LYS A 265 12.03 -23.42 -17.80
CA LYS A 265 10.56 -23.34 -17.80
C LYS A 265 9.94 -24.04 -16.59
N ASP A 266 10.36 -25.29 -16.34
CA ASP A 266 9.79 -26.16 -15.31
C ASP A 266 10.78 -26.39 -14.14
N CYS A 267 11.38 -25.30 -13.66
CA CYS A 267 12.36 -25.36 -12.58
C CYS A 267 11.76 -25.09 -11.21
N GLY A 268 12.45 -25.57 -10.17
CA GLY A 268 12.17 -25.22 -8.78
C GLY A 268 12.56 -23.79 -8.43
N ALA A 269 12.15 -23.32 -7.23
CA ALA A 269 12.46 -21.97 -6.78
C ALA A 269 13.96 -21.70 -6.69
N MET A 270 14.77 -22.72 -6.29
CA MET A 270 16.23 -22.57 -6.18
C MET A 270 16.88 -22.38 -7.55
N ASP A 271 16.47 -23.15 -8.55
CA ASP A 271 17.02 -23.02 -9.91
C ASP A 271 16.68 -21.66 -10.52
N ALA A 272 15.47 -21.13 -10.23
CA ALA A 272 15.09 -19.80 -10.63
C ALA A 272 15.97 -18.72 -9.97
N VAL A 273 16.26 -18.85 -8.68
CA VAL A 273 17.18 -17.95 -7.96
C VAL A 273 18.56 -17.99 -8.61
N ILE A 274 19.11 -19.18 -8.87
CA ILE A 274 20.44 -19.34 -9.49
C ILE A 274 20.48 -18.72 -10.89
N GLY A 275 19.46 -18.97 -11.72
CA GLY A 275 19.39 -18.39 -13.08
C GLY A 275 19.32 -16.87 -13.06
N ILE A 276 18.52 -16.29 -12.18
CA ILE A 276 18.42 -14.83 -12.01
C ILE A 276 19.73 -14.25 -11.47
N GLU A 277 20.36 -14.91 -10.48
CA GLU A 277 21.65 -14.49 -9.95
C GLU A 277 22.74 -14.49 -11.03
N GLN A 278 22.80 -15.52 -11.86
CA GLN A 278 23.71 -15.58 -13.00
C GLN A 278 23.52 -14.41 -13.96
N TYR A 279 22.25 -14.08 -14.30
CA TYR A 279 21.96 -12.91 -15.11
C TYR A 279 22.50 -11.63 -14.47
N LEU A 280 22.16 -11.39 -13.20
CA LEU A 280 22.55 -10.18 -12.50
C LEU A 280 24.08 -10.07 -12.37
N ALA A 281 24.76 -11.17 -12.06
CA ALA A 281 26.22 -11.19 -11.94
C ALA A 281 26.93 -10.89 -13.26
N GLN A 282 26.39 -11.35 -14.40
CA GLN A 282 26.99 -11.18 -15.71
C GLN A 282 26.67 -9.81 -16.33
N ASN A 283 25.48 -9.27 -16.09
CA ASN A 283 24.94 -8.12 -16.83
C ASN A 283 24.82 -6.83 -16.03
N VAL A 284 24.91 -6.88 -14.70
CA VAL A 284 24.76 -5.71 -13.85
C VAL A 284 26.06 -5.39 -13.12
N LYS A 285 26.58 -4.17 -13.34
CA LYS A 285 27.81 -3.68 -12.69
C LYS A 285 27.47 -3.01 -11.36
N TYR A 286 28.27 -3.28 -10.33
CA TYR A 286 28.13 -2.59 -9.06
C TYR A 286 28.65 -1.16 -9.14
N ASP A 287 27.82 -0.20 -8.76
CA ASP A 287 28.22 1.22 -8.75
C ASP A 287 28.99 1.60 -7.51
N LYS A 288 30.31 1.55 -7.60
CA LYS A 288 31.21 1.96 -6.50
C LYS A 288 31.25 3.48 -6.27
N LYS A 289 30.91 4.30 -7.29
CA LYS A 289 31.04 5.77 -7.22
C LYS A 289 29.91 6.43 -6.41
N ALA A 290 28.74 5.82 -6.32
CA ALA A 290 27.61 6.39 -5.61
C ALA A 290 27.79 6.45 -4.08
N LYS A 291 28.68 5.65 -3.49
CA LYS A 291 29.04 5.75 -2.06
C LYS A 291 29.61 7.12 -1.66
N VAL A 292 30.31 7.80 -2.57
CA VAL A 292 30.94 9.11 -2.31
C VAL A 292 29.92 10.26 -2.47
N LEU A 293 28.94 10.09 -3.34
CA LEU A 293 27.96 11.14 -3.64
C LEU A 293 26.78 11.19 -2.65
N SER A 294 26.43 10.09 -2.01
CA SER A 294 25.32 10.03 -1.04
C SER A 294 25.57 10.84 0.24
N SER A 295 26.85 11.09 0.58
CA SER A 295 27.24 11.94 1.71
C SER A 295 27.30 13.44 1.37
N LEU A 296 27.41 13.79 0.08
CA LEU A 296 27.64 15.16 -0.38
C LEU A 296 26.45 15.79 -1.13
N GLN A 297 25.51 15.00 -1.63
CA GLN A 297 24.40 15.50 -2.44
C GLN A 297 23.03 15.09 -1.89
N LYS A 298 22.65 15.65 -0.75
CA LYS A 298 21.24 15.61 -0.27
C LYS A 298 20.29 16.51 -1.06
N SER A 299 20.73 17.19 -2.11
CA SER A 299 19.95 18.31 -2.67
C SER A 299 19.73 18.35 -4.18
N SER A 300 20.16 17.39 -4.99
CA SER A 300 19.92 17.51 -6.44
C SER A 300 19.81 16.17 -7.18
N PHE A 301 18.69 15.46 -6.97
CA PHE A 301 18.22 14.43 -7.90
C PHE A 301 17.06 14.97 -8.73
N ASN A 302 17.33 15.98 -9.54
CA ASN A 302 16.41 16.37 -10.58
C ASN A 302 16.41 15.33 -11.71
N GLY A 303 15.36 14.54 -11.80
CA GLY A 303 14.91 13.93 -13.05
C GLY A 303 15.66 12.71 -13.57
N GLN A 304 16.59 12.11 -12.87
CA GLN A 304 17.16 10.83 -13.29
C GLN A 304 16.28 9.68 -12.82
N ILE A 305 15.79 8.96 -13.77
CA ILE A 305 14.96 7.76 -13.70
C ILE A 305 15.57 6.77 -12.73
N GLY A 306 14.86 6.53 -11.63
CA GLY A 306 15.16 5.55 -10.62
C GLY A 306 16.63 5.54 -10.22
N GLY A 307 16.98 6.19 -9.14
CA GLY A 307 18.37 6.15 -8.65
C GLY A 307 18.92 4.71 -8.70
N LYS A 308 20.23 4.55 -8.71
CA LYS A 308 20.96 3.25 -8.83
C LYS A 308 20.54 2.18 -7.79
N ASN A 309 19.51 2.46 -7.01
CA ASN A 309 18.91 1.63 -5.98
C ASN A 309 17.62 0.94 -6.43
N GLY A 310 17.08 1.26 -7.61
CA GLY A 310 15.84 0.66 -8.10
C GLY A 310 16.05 -0.51 -9.06
N SER A 311 15.02 -1.34 -9.21
CA SER A 311 15.00 -2.47 -10.13
C SER A 311 15.23 -2.04 -11.59
N TYR A 312 14.70 -0.88 -11.98
CA TYR A 312 14.86 -0.33 -13.33
C TYR A 312 16.32 -0.07 -13.68
N SER A 313 17.08 0.53 -12.77
CA SER A 313 18.50 0.80 -13.00
C SER A 313 19.32 -0.48 -13.18
N ALA A 314 19.02 -1.51 -12.41
CA ALA A 314 19.67 -2.80 -12.52
C ALA A 314 19.33 -3.49 -13.85
N ILE A 315 18.06 -3.62 -14.18
CA ILE A 315 17.57 -4.42 -15.30
C ILE A 315 17.74 -3.68 -16.63
N MET A 316 17.40 -2.40 -16.68
CA MET A 316 17.45 -1.61 -17.90
C MET A 316 18.79 -0.91 -18.11
N GLY A 317 19.41 -0.45 -17.03
CA GLY A 317 20.66 0.31 -17.07
C GLY A 317 21.92 -0.53 -16.89
N GLY A 318 21.82 -1.78 -16.45
CA GLY A 318 22.97 -2.65 -16.19
C GLY A 318 23.91 -2.14 -15.09
N ILE A 319 23.40 -1.29 -14.17
CA ILE A 319 24.17 -0.72 -13.07
C ILE A 319 23.31 -0.57 -11.82
N ALA A 320 23.80 -1.01 -10.67
CA ALA A 320 23.07 -0.96 -9.42
C ALA A 320 23.97 -0.88 -8.18
N GLN A 321 23.39 -0.43 -7.07
CA GLN A 321 23.89 -0.68 -5.72
C GLN A 321 23.19 -1.90 -5.10
N CYS A 322 23.51 -2.24 -3.85
CA CYS A 322 22.96 -3.41 -3.16
C CYS A 322 21.43 -3.49 -3.21
N GLU A 323 20.72 -2.37 -2.99
CA GLU A 323 19.25 -2.32 -3.08
C GLU A 323 18.75 -2.56 -4.50
N GLY A 324 19.38 -1.98 -5.51
CA GLY A 324 18.99 -2.19 -6.92
C GLY A 324 19.12 -3.65 -7.35
N TYR A 325 20.17 -4.36 -6.91
CA TYR A 325 20.28 -5.81 -7.11
C TYR A 325 19.14 -6.56 -6.42
N THR A 326 18.85 -6.19 -5.17
CA THR A 326 17.81 -6.82 -4.37
C THR A 326 16.43 -6.63 -4.99
N HIS A 327 16.10 -5.41 -5.41
CA HIS A 327 14.82 -5.09 -6.03
C HIS A 327 14.68 -5.76 -7.40
N ALA A 328 15.73 -5.81 -8.21
CA ALA A 328 15.75 -6.52 -9.47
C ALA A 328 15.50 -8.02 -9.28
N MET A 329 16.19 -8.64 -8.32
CA MET A 329 15.98 -10.04 -7.96
C MET A 329 14.53 -10.28 -7.51
N GLN A 330 14.00 -9.42 -6.64
CA GLN A 330 12.62 -9.53 -6.14
C GLN A 330 11.59 -9.42 -7.28
N TYR A 331 11.79 -8.48 -8.21
CA TYR A 331 10.91 -8.30 -9.36
C TYR A 331 10.92 -9.53 -10.28
N LEU A 332 12.11 -10.05 -10.60
CA LEU A 332 12.27 -11.24 -11.44
C LEU A 332 11.69 -12.51 -10.78
N LEU A 333 11.90 -12.70 -9.49
CA LEU A 333 11.29 -13.80 -8.73
C LEU A 333 9.76 -13.70 -8.71
N LYS A 334 9.22 -12.47 -8.60
CA LYS A 334 7.77 -12.24 -8.67
C LYS A 334 7.19 -12.70 -10.00
N LEU A 335 7.87 -12.47 -11.13
CA LEU A 335 7.44 -12.94 -12.45
C LEU A 335 7.37 -14.48 -12.54
N LYS A 336 8.23 -15.18 -11.82
CA LYS A 336 8.18 -16.66 -11.68
C LYS A 336 7.13 -17.13 -10.66
N GLY A 337 6.41 -16.21 -10.01
CA GLY A 337 5.45 -16.53 -8.96
C GLY A 337 6.09 -16.91 -7.62
N ILE A 338 7.38 -16.62 -7.44
CA ILE A 338 8.13 -16.89 -6.22
C ILE A 338 8.03 -15.68 -5.29
N ARG A 339 7.50 -15.89 -4.08
CA ARG A 339 7.46 -14.86 -3.04
C ARG A 339 8.85 -14.67 -2.44
N SER A 340 9.24 -13.42 -2.31
CA SER A 340 10.48 -13.02 -1.66
C SER A 340 10.29 -11.74 -0.86
N HIS A 341 11.12 -11.53 0.16
CA HIS A 341 11.14 -10.30 0.95
C HIS A 341 12.56 -9.77 1.04
N ASN A 342 12.65 -8.45 1.06
CA ASN A 342 13.91 -7.77 1.35
C ASN A 342 14.13 -7.77 2.85
N VAL A 343 15.31 -8.21 3.27
CA VAL A 343 15.72 -8.20 4.67
C VAL A 343 16.92 -7.26 4.79
N LEU A 344 16.79 -6.25 5.63
CA LEU A 344 17.89 -5.36 5.96
C LEU A 344 18.77 -6.02 7.03
N CYS A 345 19.99 -6.38 6.67
CA CYS A 345 20.98 -6.97 7.57
C CYS A 345 22.09 -5.98 7.86
N TYR A 346 22.60 -6.02 9.07
CA TYR A 346 23.77 -5.23 9.48
C TYR A 346 24.95 -6.18 9.71
N VAL A 347 26.07 -5.92 9.03
CA VAL A 347 27.31 -6.63 9.28
C VAL A 347 28.15 -5.77 10.22
N ASN A 348 28.46 -6.31 11.41
CA ASN A 348 29.29 -5.65 12.43
C ASN A 348 28.81 -4.25 12.83
N ASN A 349 27.50 -4.01 12.91
CA ASN A 349 26.85 -2.74 13.28
C ASN A 349 27.26 -1.50 12.44
N THR A 350 27.94 -1.67 11.30
CA THR A 350 28.50 -0.53 10.58
C THR A 350 27.90 -0.26 9.20
N ASN A 351 27.39 -1.28 8.50
CA ASN A 351 26.76 -1.09 7.18
C ASN A 351 25.57 -2.02 6.99
N PRO A 352 24.42 -1.52 6.57
CA PRO A 352 23.29 -2.36 6.20
C PRO A 352 23.59 -3.10 4.89
N ILE A 353 23.33 -4.40 4.89
CA ILE A 353 23.30 -5.24 3.69
C ILE A 353 21.86 -5.73 3.52
N VAL A 354 21.33 -5.54 2.32
CA VAL A 354 20.00 -6.09 1.99
C VAL A 354 20.19 -7.47 1.41
N GLN A 355 19.55 -8.46 2.02
CA GLN A 355 19.52 -9.84 1.52
C GLN A 355 18.09 -10.19 1.09
N ILE A 356 17.98 -11.00 0.04
CA ILE A 356 16.72 -11.61 -0.36
C ILE A 356 16.61 -12.96 0.29
N VAL A 357 15.52 -13.18 1.00
CA VAL A 357 15.18 -14.49 1.55
C VAL A 357 13.96 -15.01 0.82
N PRO A 358 14.10 -16.09 0.03
CA PRO A 358 12.93 -16.75 -0.54
C PRO A 358 12.10 -17.37 0.59
N ILE A 359 10.79 -17.14 0.57
CA ILE A 359 9.88 -17.74 1.54
C ILE A 359 9.36 -19.04 0.95
N ASN A 360 9.86 -20.16 1.47
CA ASN A 360 9.22 -21.44 1.27
C ASN A 360 7.92 -21.50 2.07
N LYS A 361 6.84 -22.01 1.46
CA LYS A 361 5.51 -22.21 2.10
C LYS A 361 5.54 -23.01 3.41
N ALA A 362 6.67 -23.62 3.75
CA ALA A 362 6.83 -24.52 4.90
C ALA A 362 7.11 -23.81 6.25
N ILE A 363 7.29 -22.49 6.28
CA ILE A 363 7.64 -21.75 7.51
C ILE A 363 6.57 -20.70 7.83
N ILE A 364 5.31 -21.06 7.72
CA ILE A 364 4.23 -20.32 8.40
C ILE A 364 3.81 -21.22 9.56
N PRO A 365 4.16 -20.92 10.82
CA PRO A 365 3.54 -21.61 11.95
C PRO A 365 2.03 -21.36 11.86
N LYS A 366 1.27 -22.44 12.08
CA LYS A 366 -0.20 -22.38 12.18
C LYS A 366 -0.63 -21.52 13.35
#